data_9089435d651823e932ca001469f06175
#
_entry.id   9089435d651823e932ca001469f06175
#
_cell.length_a   1.000
_cell.length_b   1.000
_cell.length_c   1.000
_cell.angle_alpha   90.00
_cell.angle_beta   90.00
_cell.angle_gamma   90.00
#
_symmetry.space_group_name_H-M   'P 1'
#
loop_
_entity.id
_entity.type
_entity.pdbx_description
1 polymer ?
#
loop_
_entity_poly.entity_id
_entity_poly.type
_entity_poly.pdbx_seq_one_letter_code
_entity_poly.pdbx_strand_id
1 'polypeptide(L)'
;GLVGSEMCMRDRGNGTYIKPFVFTQPLSDFYSFTDTLKSSNILIQNSVIHYDLVKADKSLAIETGYQEGTVFHKLLRLRSARTYPLMLETTFLPQSRFLTLDTEALSCGSLYEFLREQYNFHADRATEKFRPVMPRSEERTLLHISSNVPCTLLERYSYEGNVLIEYTKSIVRGDKYAFRIELANNSVIPLPEQRER
;
A
#
# COMPACT_ATOMS: atom_id res chain seq x y z
N GLY A 1 -13.63 4.76 -30.15
CA GLY A 1 -13.15 3.59 -29.48
C GLY A 1 -13.17 3.77 -27.98
N LEU A 2 -14.05 3.03 -27.32
CA LEU A 2 -14.10 2.95 -25.86
C LEU A 2 -12.95 2.05 -25.41
N VAL A 3 -11.92 2.62 -24.81
CA VAL A 3 -10.84 1.90 -24.13
C VAL A 3 -11.07 2.00 -22.62
N GLY A 4 -11.91 1.13 -22.13
CA GLY A 4 -12.03 0.85 -20.71
C GLY A 4 -12.24 -0.65 -20.58
N SER A 5 -11.26 -1.36 -20.01
CA SER A 5 -11.45 -2.79 -19.70
C SER A 5 -12.39 -2.94 -18.50
N GLU A 6 -13.64 -2.59 -18.69
CA GLU A 6 -14.74 -2.99 -17.85
C GLU A 6 -15.15 -4.38 -18.34
N MET A 7 -14.92 -5.38 -17.53
CA MET A 7 -15.27 -6.76 -17.85
C MET A 7 -16.81 -6.89 -17.78
N CYS A 8 -17.48 -6.83 -18.95
CA CYS A 8 -18.92 -7.11 -19.06
C CYS A 8 -19.16 -8.62 -18.91
N MET A 9 -19.74 -9.03 -17.82
CA MET A 9 -20.32 -10.38 -17.68
C MET A 9 -21.76 -10.36 -18.15
N ARG A 10 -22.08 -11.15 -19.18
CA ARG A 10 -23.47 -11.40 -19.63
C ARG A 10 -23.99 -12.64 -18.91
N ASP A 11 -24.89 -12.41 -17.96
CA ASP A 11 -25.65 -13.50 -17.36
C ASP A 11 -27.04 -13.60 -18.04
N ARG A 12 -27.48 -14.81 -18.38
CA ARG A 12 -28.75 -15.00 -19.10
C ARG A 12 -29.91 -14.65 -18.18
N GLY A 13 -30.49 -13.49 -18.37
CA GLY A 13 -31.74 -13.06 -17.74
C GLY A 13 -31.70 -11.82 -16.85
N ASN A 14 -30.53 -11.28 -16.46
CA ASN A 14 -30.41 -10.18 -15.49
C ASN A 14 -29.56 -8.98 -15.96
N GLY A 15 -29.65 -8.58 -17.23
CA GLY A 15 -28.97 -7.37 -17.69
C GLY A 15 -27.43 -7.46 -17.68
N THR A 16 -26.78 -6.42 -18.19
CA THR A 16 -25.31 -6.30 -18.20
C THR A 16 -24.89 -5.48 -16.98
N TYR A 17 -24.13 -6.08 -16.08
CA TYR A 17 -23.51 -5.37 -14.95
C TYR A 17 -22.11 -4.89 -15.34
N ILE A 18 -21.83 -3.63 -15.08
CA ILE A 18 -20.47 -3.15 -15.03
C ILE A 18 -19.93 -3.48 -13.62
N LYS A 19 -19.06 -4.49 -13.52
CA LYS A 19 -18.43 -4.81 -12.24
C LYS A 19 -17.49 -3.66 -11.86
N PRO A 20 -17.69 -3.01 -10.70
CA PRO A 20 -16.77 -1.95 -10.28
C PRO A 20 -15.35 -2.48 -10.20
N PHE A 21 -14.39 -1.70 -10.67
CA PHE A 21 -12.97 -2.03 -10.51
C PHE A 21 -12.63 -2.05 -9.02
N VAL A 22 -12.20 -3.20 -8.53
CA VAL A 22 -11.65 -3.36 -7.18
C VAL A 22 -10.30 -4.04 -7.31
N PHE A 23 -9.25 -3.35 -6.91
CA PHE A 23 -7.92 -3.93 -6.83
C PHE A 23 -7.86 -4.88 -5.64
N THR A 24 -7.28 -6.08 -5.82
CA THR A 24 -7.10 -7.07 -4.76
C THR A 24 -5.63 -7.30 -4.49
N GLN A 25 -5.20 -6.99 -3.26
CA GLN A 25 -3.83 -7.17 -2.77
C GLN A 25 -3.69 -8.56 -2.14
N PRO A 26 -2.86 -9.47 -2.69
CA PRO A 26 -2.49 -10.69 -1.97
C PRO A 26 -1.54 -10.37 -0.81
N LEU A 27 -1.72 -11.07 0.31
CA LEU A 27 -0.93 -10.95 1.53
C LEU A 27 -0.18 -12.27 1.79
N SER A 28 0.66 -12.71 0.86
CA SER A 28 1.38 -13.99 0.97
C SER A 28 2.86 -13.84 1.33
N ASP A 29 3.50 -12.76 0.88
CA ASP A 29 4.94 -12.54 1.02
C ASP A 29 5.23 -11.07 1.33
N PHE A 30 6.49 -10.75 1.63
CA PHE A 30 6.93 -9.37 1.75
C PHE A 30 6.77 -8.67 0.39
N TYR A 31 5.90 -7.68 0.35
CA TYR A 31 5.51 -7.01 -0.90
C TYR A 31 5.73 -5.50 -0.84
N SER A 32 5.96 -4.92 -2.00
CA SER A 32 5.77 -3.50 -2.24
C SER A 32 4.44 -3.30 -2.99
N PHE A 33 3.67 -2.31 -2.60
CA PHE A 33 2.44 -1.93 -3.32
C PHE A 33 2.71 -1.72 -4.82
N THR A 34 3.82 -1.06 -5.14
CA THR A 34 4.20 -0.78 -6.52
C THR A 34 4.46 -2.06 -7.31
N ASP A 35 5.18 -3.02 -6.72
CA ASP A 35 5.53 -4.26 -7.41
C ASP A 35 4.29 -5.13 -7.64
N THR A 36 3.38 -5.17 -6.69
CA THR A 36 2.12 -5.89 -6.81
C THR A 36 1.24 -5.33 -7.93
N LEU A 37 1.14 -4.01 -8.06
CA LEU A 37 0.35 -3.41 -9.13
C LEU A 37 1.04 -3.53 -10.49
N LYS A 38 2.37 -3.40 -10.56
CA LYS A 38 3.15 -3.64 -11.78
C LYS A 38 2.92 -5.07 -12.31
N SER A 39 2.93 -6.08 -11.44
CA SER A 39 2.68 -7.47 -11.82
C SER A 39 1.26 -7.71 -12.36
N SER A 40 0.31 -6.86 -12.00
CA SER A 40 -1.07 -6.87 -12.48
C SER A 40 -1.31 -6.03 -13.74
N ASN A 41 -0.26 -5.50 -14.40
CA ASN A 41 -0.34 -4.58 -15.53
C ASN A 41 -1.19 -3.31 -15.26
N ILE A 42 -1.22 -2.85 -14.03
CA ILE A 42 -1.94 -1.65 -13.63
C ILE A 42 -0.95 -0.49 -13.58
N LEU A 43 -1.23 0.55 -14.36
CA LEU A 43 -0.45 1.79 -14.33
C LEU A 43 -0.63 2.48 -12.99
N ILE A 44 0.49 2.70 -12.28
CA ILE A 44 0.53 3.37 -10.99
C ILE A 44 1.03 4.78 -11.18
N GLN A 45 0.39 5.70 -10.48
CA GLN A 45 0.86 7.07 -10.29
C GLN A 45 1.08 7.30 -8.80
N ASN A 46 2.26 7.77 -8.46
CA ASN A 46 2.59 8.22 -7.11
C ASN A 46 2.71 9.74 -7.16
N SER A 47 2.14 10.43 -6.18
CA SER A 47 2.30 11.87 -6.03
C SER A 47 2.77 12.14 -4.62
N VAL A 48 3.94 12.77 -4.47
CA VAL A 48 4.38 13.30 -3.17
C VAL A 48 3.55 14.54 -2.87
N ILE A 49 2.71 14.45 -1.85
CA ILE A 49 1.85 15.57 -1.41
C ILE A 49 2.60 16.45 -0.42
N HIS A 50 3.40 15.84 0.45
CA HIS A 50 4.17 16.55 1.45
C HIS A 50 5.38 15.75 1.88
N TYR A 51 6.47 16.44 2.16
CA TYR A 51 7.68 15.88 2.74
C TYR A 51 8.25 16.85 3.78
N ASP A 52 8.66 16.32 4.93
CA ASP A 52 9.29 17.08 5.99
C ASP A 52 10.21 16.20 6.84
N LEU A 53 11.14 16.83 7.57
CA LEU A 53 11.88 16.21 8.66
C LEU A 53 11.16 16.55 9.97
N VAL A 54 10.71 15.53 10.67
CA VAL A 54 9.97 15.68 11.93
C VAL A 54 10.72 15.01 13.08
N LYS A 55 10.62 15.60 14.27
CA LYS A 55 11.06 14.96 15.50
C LYS A 55 9.94 14.10 16.04
N ALA A 56 10.28 12.88 16.46
CA ALA A 56 9.31 11.98 17.09
C ALA A 56 8.73 12.65 18.33
N ASP A 57 7.43 12.83 18.32
CA ASP A 57 6.64 13.11 19.51
C ASP A 57 6.43 11.82 20.32
N LYS A 58 5.79 11.92 21.48
CA LYS A 58 5.49 10.79 22.34
C LYS A 58 4.71 9.68 21.62
N SER A 59 3.78 10.04 20.74
CA SER A 59 2.96 9.06 19.99
C SER A 59 3.80 8.30 19.00
N LEU A 60 4.60 8.99 18.18
CA LEU A 60 5.48 8.37 17.19
C LEU A 60 6.58 7.54 17.87
N ALA A 61 7.11 8.00 19.01
CA ALA A 61 8.08 7.25 19.81
C ALA A 61 7.52 5.91 20.32
N ILE A 62 6.28 5.91 20.83
CA ILE A 62 5.60 4.69 21.28
C ILE A 62 5.40 3.71 20.10
N GLU A 63 4.92 4.20 18.96
CA GLU A 63 4.64 3.35 17.79
C GLU A 63 5.90 2.77 17.17
N THR A 64 6.98 3.53 17.14
CA THR A 64 8.21 3.13 16.46
C THR A 64 9.23 2.44 17.37
N GLY A 65 9.11 2.61 18.70
CA GLY A 65 10.10 2.16 19.68
C GLY A 65 11.37 3.02 19.73
N TYR A 66 11.39 4.15 19.02
CA TYR A 66 12.48 5.12 19.09
C TYR A 66 12.28 6.11 20.25
N GLN A 67 13.32 6.83 20.61
CA GLN A 67 13.25 7.88 21.65
C GLN A 67 12.52 9.11 21.10
N GLU A 68 11.82 9.82 21.98
CA GLU A 68 11.29 11.16 21.66
C GLU A 68 12.42 12.07 21.17
N GLY A 69 12.13 12.88 20.17
CA GLY A 69 13.10 13.75 19.53
C GLY A 69 13.93 13.11 18.42
N THR A 70 13.87 11.78 18.23
CA THR A 70 14.49 11.13 17.06
C THR A 70 13.94 11.74 15.77
N VAL A 71 14.83 12.03 14.82
CA VAL A 71 14.43 12.66 13.55
C VAL A 71 14.03 11.60 12.54
N PHE A 72 12.88 11.82 11.92
CA PHE A 72 12.32 11.01 10.86
C PHE A 72 12.06 11.83 9.61
N HIS A 73 12.27 11.25 8.45
CA HIS A 73 11.61 11.68 7.23
C HIS A 73 10.12 11.34 7.34
N LYS A 74 9.27 12.32 7.15
CA LYS A 74 7.81 12.15 7.02
C LYS A 74 7.41 12.41 5.58
N LEU A 75 6.99 11.38 4.89
CA LEU A 75 6.61 11.43 3.48
C LEU A 75 5.12 11.12 3.35
N LEU A 76 4.33 12.05 2.84
CA LEU A 76 2.92 11.87 2.50
C LEU A 76 2.77 11.69 0.99
N ARG A 77 2.24 10.54 0.57
CA ARG A 77 2.02 10.22 -0.84
C ARG A 77 0.57 9.84 -1.12
N LEU A 78 0.06 10.33 -2.25
CA LEU A 78 -1.17 9.82 -2.84
C LEU A 78 -0.82 8.75 -3.88
N ARG A 79 -1.40 7.57 -3.75
CA ARG A 79 -1.15 6.44 -4.64
C ARG A 79 -2.41 6.11 -5.42
N SER A 80 -2.29 6.15 -6.73
CA SER A 80 -3.41 5.99 -7.66
C SER A 80 -3.16 4.85 -8.63
N ALA A 81 -4.22 4.15 -9.00
CA ALA A 81 -4.22 3.23 -10.13
C ALA A 81 -5.00 3.88 -11.27
N ARG A 82 -4.34 4.06 -12.42
CA ARG A 82 -4.89 4.84 -13.52
C ARG A 82 -5.25 6.26 -13.05
N THR A 83 -6.53 6.63 -13.08
CA THR A 83 -7.05 7.93 -12.65
C THR A 83 -7.69 7.92 -11.26
N TYR A 84 -7.70 6.77 -10.57
CA TYR A 84 -8.37 6.61 -9.29
C TYR A 84 -7.37 6.63 -8.14
N PRO A 85 -7.46 7.60 -7.20
CA PRO A 85 -6.77 7.50 -5.91
C PRO A 85 -7.20 6.22 -5.19
N LEU A 86 -6.22 5.43 -4.73
CA LEU A 86 -6.47 4.18 -3.99
C LEU A 86 -6.15 4.31 -2.51
N MET A 87 -5.05 5.00 -2.20
CA MET A 87 -4.63 5.18 -0.83
C MET A 87 -3.83 6.46 -0.61
N LEU A 88 -3.92 6.97 0.59
CA LEU A 88 -3.11 8.05 1.11
C LEU A 88 -2.14 7.45 2.14
N GLU A 89 -0.85 7.54 1.87
CA GLU A 89 0.22 6.85 2.61
C GLU A 89 1.11 7.87 3.31
N THR A 90 1.25 7.77 4.63
CA THR A 90 2.20 8.54 5.43
C THR A 90 3.29 7.60 5.92
N THR A 91 4.51 7.78 5.43
CA THR A 91 5.67 6.95 5.78
C THR A 91 6.64 7.73 6.66
N PHE A 92 7.13 7.08 7.71
CA PHE A 92 8.18 7.57 8.60
C PHE A 92 9.41 6.68 8.46
N LEU A 93 10.56 7.28 8.11
CA LEU A 93 11.83 6.61 7.94
C LEU A 93 12.86 7.29 8.85
N PRO A 94 13.60 6.57 9.71
CA PRO A 94 14.59 7.19 10.59
C PRO A 94 15.70 7.83 9.77
N GLN A 95 15.93 9.13 9.97
CA GLN A 95 16.97 9.88 9.24
C GLN A 95 18.38 9.30 9.46
N SER A 96 18.63 8.71 10.62
CA SER A 96 19.91 8.06 10.92
C SER A 96 20.23 6.87 9.99
N ARG A 97 19.20 6.20 9.44
CA ARG A 97 19.35 5.09 8.49
C ARG A 97 19.35 5.57 7.04
N PHE A 98 18.53 6.58 6.74
CA PHE A 98 18.33 7.15 5.42
C PHE A 98 18.65 8.66 5.47
N LEU A 99 19.83 9.06 5.00
CA LEU A 99 20.32 10.42 5.20
C LEU A 99 19.50 11.46 4.42
N THR A 100 19.10 11.12 3.21
CA THR A 100 18.35 12.00 2.30
C THR A 100 17.28 11.21 1.52
N LEU A 101 16.20 11.88 1.15
CA LEU A 101 15.20 11.32 0.23
C LEU A 101 15.07 12.24 -0.97
N ASP A 102 15.12 11.66 -2.17
CA ASP A 102 14.81 12.37 -3.41
C ASP A 102 13.30 12.31 -3.66
N THR A 103 12.61 13.39 -3.34
CA THR A 103 11.15 13.49 -3.48
C THR A 103 10.69 13.51 -4.93
N GLU A 104 11.51 13.93 -5.88
CA GLU A 104 11.23 13.91 -7.30
C GLU A 104 11.24 12.47 -7.83
N ALA A 105 12.29 11.71 -7.51
CA ALA A 105 12.37 10.28 -7.83
C ALA A 105 11.20 9.49 -7.19
N LEU A 106 10.81 9.82 -5.96
CA LEU A 106 9.70 9.17 -5.24
C LEU A 106 8.31 9.53 -5.78
N SER A 107 8.18 10.63 -6.51
CA SER A 107 6.93 10.98 -7.22
C SER A 107 6.69 10.11 -8.45
N CYS A 108 7.72 9.48 -9.00
CA CYS A 108 7.63 8.65 -10.20
C CYS A 108 7.84 7.15 -9.92
N GLY A 109 8.49 6.80 -8.79
CA GLY A 109 9.01 5.47 -8.52
C GLY A 109 8.47 4.77 -7.28
N SER A 110 9.00 3.58 -7.04
CA SER A 110 8.79 2.81 -5.81
C SER A 110 9.71 3.31 -4.70
N LEU A 111 9.16 3.54 -3.51
CA LEU A 111 9.98 3.85 -2.33
C LEU A 111 10.98 2.74 -2.03
N TYR A 112 10.56 1.48 -2.08
CA TYR A 112 11.44 0.36 -1.80
C TYR A 112 12.53 0.17 -2.86
N GLU A 113 12.23 0.44 -4.13
CA GLU A 113 13.22 0.43 -5.20
C GLU A 113 14.28 1.51 -4.95
N PHE A 114 13.86 2.73 -4.67
CA PHE A 114 14.74 3.84 -4.30
C PHE A 114 15.60 3.51 -3.07
N LEU A 115 15.01 2.99 -2.00
CA LEU A 115 15.75 2.65 -0.77
C LEU A 115 16.75 1.50 -0.99
N ARG A 116 16.41 0.50 -1.84
CA ARG A 116 17.35 -0.55 -2.21
C ARG A 116 18.56 -0.01 -2.97
N GLU A 117 18.30 0.83 -3.96
CA GLU A 117 19.35 1.39 -4.82
C GLU A 117 20.27 2.36 -4.08
N GLN A 118 19.72 3.24 -3.26
CA GLN A 118 20.48 4.31 -2.61
C GLN A 118 21.09 3.88 -1.27
N TYR A 119 20.45 2.96 -0.55
CA TYR A 119 20.81 2.63 0.83
C TYR A 119 21.06 1.14 1.09
N ASN A 120 21.04 0.32 0.04
CA ASN A 120 21.12 -1.14 0.16
C ASN A 120 20.10 -1.68 1.20
N PHE A 121 18.87 -1.16 1.10
CA PHE A 121 17.78 -1.50 2.01
C PHE A 121 17.28 -2.93 1.78
N HIS A 122 17.20 -3.70 2.86
CA HIS A 122 16.69 -5.07 2.85
C HIS A 122 15.84 -5.31 4.10
N ALA A 123 14.55 -4.99 4.04
CA ALA A 123 13.65 -5.40 5.11
C ALA A 123 13.48 -6.93 5.08
N ASP A 124 13.80 -7.57 6.20
CA ASP A 124 13.69 -9.02 6.37
C ASP A 124 12.37 -9.46 7.02
N ARG A 125 11.67 -8.53 7.65
CA ARG A 125 10.40 -8.76 8.31
C ARG A 125 9.52 -7.52 8.26
N ALA A 126 8.21 -7.73 8.05
CA ALA A 126 7.19 -6.70 8.26
C ALA A 126 6.03 -7.24 9.09
N THR A 127 5.41 -6.35 9.87
CA THR A 127 4.13 -6.59 10.54
C THR A 127 3.12 -5.62 10.01
N GLU A 128 1.94 -6.09 9.70
CA GLU A 128 0.83 -5.26 9.25
C GLU A 128 -0.37 -5.39 10.18
N LYS A 129 -1.01 -4.26 10.43
CA LYS A 129 -2.26 -4.17 11.19
C LYS A 129 -3.32 -3.51 10.31
N PHE A 130 -4.50 -4.11 10.27
CA PHE A 130 -5.64 -3.63 9.50
C PHE A 130 -6.77 -3.24 10.43
N ARG A 131 -7.33 -2.06 10.26
CA ARG A 131 -8.45 -1.58 11.04
C ARG A 131 -9.42 -0.77 10.17
N PRO A 132 -10.74 -1.04 10.23
CA PRO A 132 -11.72 -0.21 9.55
C PRO A 132 -11.77 1.18 10.18
N VAL A 133 -11.82 2.22 9.34
CA VAL A 133 -11.89 3.61 9.77
C VAL A 133 -12.78 4.43 8.84
N MET A 134 -13.34 5.52 9.37
CA MET A 134 -13.91 6.58 8.54
C MET A 134 -12.82 7.63 8.30
N PRO A 135 -12.54 7.99 7.03
CA PRO A 135 -11.49 8.94 6.72
C PRO A 135 -11.87 10.36 7.17
N ARG A 136 -10.87 11.14 7.57
CA ARG A 136 -11.02 12.56 7.93
C ARG A 136 -11.33 13.39 6.69
N SER A 137 -11.79 14.62 6.88
CA SER A 137 -12.19 15.53 5.80
C SER A 137 -11.08 15.74 4.76
N GLU A 138 -9.86 15.98 5.22
CA GLU A 138 -8.68 16.18 4.36
C GLU A 138 -8.34 14.92 3.56
N GLU A 139 -8.39 13.74 4.21
CA GLU A 139 -8.15 12.45 3.57
C GLU A 139 -9.20 12.16 2.49
N ARG A 140 -10.47 12.47 2.75
CA ARG A 140 -11.55 12.32 1.76
C ARG A 140 -11.33 13.20 0.53
N THR A 141 -10.90 14.44 0.75
CA THR A 141 -10.62 15.38 -0.33
C THR A 141 -9.50 14.85 -1.23
N LEU A 142 -8.39 14.38 -0.65
CA LEU A 142 -7.26 13.83 -1.40
C LEU A 142 -7.61 12.52 -2.10
N LEU A 143 -8.43 11.67 -1.47
CA LEU A 143 -8.86 10.39 -2.03
C LEU A 143 -10.04 10.51 -3.01
N HIS A 144 -10.62 11.71 -3.17
CA HIS A 144 -11.80 11.98 -4.00
C HIS A 144 -12.97 11.05 -3.64
N ILE A 145 -13.28 10.92 -2.34
CA ILE A 145 -14.36 10.07 -1.83
C ILE A 145 -15.36 10.84 -0.99
N SER A 146 -16.59 10.36 -0.97
CA SER A 146 -17.65 10.90 -0.12
C SER A 146 -17.53 10.43 1.35
N SER A 147 -18.28 11.07 2.23
CA SER A 147 -18.21 10.81 3.69
C SER A 147 -18.70 9.43 4.11
N ASN A 148 -19.42 8.73 3.26
CA ASN A 148 -19.97 7.39 3.53
C ASN A 148 -19.11 6.25 3.00
N VAL A 149 -17.96 6.53 2.38
CA VAL A 149 -17.03 5.49 1.94
C VAL A 149 -16.15 5.07 3.11
N PRO A 150 -16.26 3.82 3.61
CA PRO A 150 -15.36 3.31 4.63
C PRO A 150 -13.98 3.07 4.05
N CYS A 151 -12.97 3.23 4.89
CA CYS A 151 -11.58 2.95 4.53
C CYS A 151 -10.98 1.92 5.49
N THR A 152 -9.85 1.37 5.10
CA THR A 152 -9.00 0.57 5.98
C THR A 152 -7.77 1.41 6.34
N LEU A 153 -7.51 1.56 7.64
CA LEU A 153 -6.20 1.98 8.12
C LEU A 153 -5.31 0.73 8.10
N LEU A 154 -4.29 0.77 7.25
CA LEU A 154 -3.20 -0.19 7.22
C LEU A 154 -1.99 0.45 7.88
N GLU A 155 -1.46 -0.17 8.93
CA GLU A 155 -0.21 0.22 9.58
C GLU A 155 0.82 -0.86 9.32
N ARG A 156 1.96 -0.48 8.71
CA ARG A 156 3.08 -1.38 8.41
C ARG A 156 4.30 -0.97 9.22
N TYR A 157 4.95 -1.96 9.80
CA TYR A 157 6.20 -1.85 10.55
C TYR A 157 7.22 -2.77 9.88
N SER A 158 8.24 -2.21 9.23
CA SER A 158 9.28 -2.96 8.54
C SER A 158 10.61 -2.89 9.29
N TYR A 159 11.34 -3.99 9.28
CA TYR A 159 12.54 -4.17 10.11
C TYR A 159 13.72 -4.67 9.28
N GLU A 160 14.92 -4.23 9.66
CA GLU A 160 16.21 -4.85 9.37
C GLU A 160 16.72 -5.49 10.69
N GLY A 161 16.74 -6.81 10.77
CA GLY A 161 16.95 -7.53 12.03
C GLY A 161 15.91 -7.15 13.09
N ASN A 162 16.36 -6.55 14.19
CA ASN A 162 15.48 -6.09 15.26
C ASN A 162 15.22 -4.58 15.25
N VAL A 163 15.75 -3.85 14.25
CA VAL A 163 15.61 -2.41 14.16
C VAL A 163 14.46 -2.06 13.23
N LEU A 164 13.50 -1.30 13.71
CA LEU A 164 12.43 -0.74 12.88
C LEU A 164 13.04 0.33 11.96
N ILE A 165 12.85 0.16 10.68
CA ILE A 165 13.41 1.06 9.66
C ILE A 165 12.34 1.79 8.85
N GLU A 166 11.09 1.36 8.97
CA GLU A 166 9.93 2.01 8.36
C GLU A 166 8.70 1.83 9.22
N TYR A 167 7.98 2.92 9.41
CA TYR A 167 6.61 2.91 9.91
C TYR A 167 5.71 3.65 8.93
N THR A 168 4.70 2.97 8.41
CA THR A 168 3.79 3.52 7.41
C THR A 168 2.35 3.38 7.85
N LYS A 169 1.59 4.47 7.72
CA LYS A 169 0.12 4.52 7.86
C LYS A 169 -0.50 4.79 6.51
N SER A 170 -1.40 3.92 6.07
CA SER A 170 -2.13 4.10 4.82
C SER A 170 -3.63 4.13 5.07
N ILE A 171 -4.30 5.17 4.59
CA ILE A 171 -5.76 5.21 4.49
C ILE A 171 -6.14 4.66 3.12
N VAL A 172 -6.67 3.44 3.11
CA VAL A 172 -6.96 2.67 1.90
C VAL A 172 -8.46 2.68 1.65
N ARG A 173 -8.88 3.03 0.43
CA ARG A 173 -10.30 3.06 0.04
C ARG A 173 -10.93 1.68 0.06
N GLY A 174 -12.02 1.49 0.81
CA GLY A 174 -12.73 0.21 0.88
C GLY A 174 -13.61 -0.10 -0.34
N ASP A 175 -13.95 0.92 -1.15
CA ASP A 175 -14.77 0.74 -2.36
C ASP A 175 -13.96 0.32 -3.60
N LYS A 176 -12.62 0.49 -3.55
CA LYS A 176 -11.72 0.24 -4.70
C LYS A 176 -10.55 -0.68 -4.38
N TYR A 177 -10.41 -1.12 -3.14
CA TYR A 177 -9.28 -1.90 -2.70
C TYR A 177 -9.71 -3.01 -1.73
N ALA A 178 -9.21 -4.22 -1.94
CA ALA A 178 -9.43 -5.37 -1.07
C ALA A 178 -8.11 -6.08 -0.76
N PHE A 179 -8.01 -6.66 0.41
CA PHE A 179 -6.91 -7.53 0.82
C PHE A 179 -7.35 -8.98 0.73
N ARG A 180 -6.48 -9.86 0.24
CA ARG A 180 -6.75 -11.30 0.11
C ARG A 180 -5.65 -12.10 0.78
N ILE A 181 -6.03 -13.00 1.67
CA ILE A 181 -5.16 -13.99 2.29
C ILE A 181 -5.59 -15.36 1.82
N GLU A 182 -4.66 -16.18 1.34
CA GLU A 182 -4.88 -17.60 1.08
C GLU A 182 -4.31 -18.42 2.24
N LEU A 183 -5.16 -19.17 2.90
CA LEU A 183 -4.79 -20.05 3.98
C LEU A 183 -4.77 -21.49 3.46
N ALA A 184 -3.59 -22.12 3.42
CA ALA A 184 -3.45 -23.52 3.05
C ALA A 184 -3.08 -24.35 4.29
N ASN A 185 -3.81 -25.43 4.55
CA ASN A 185 -3.34 -26.44 5.48
C ASN A 185 -2.18 -27.18 4.83
N ASN A 186 -1.05 -27.34 5.54
CA ASN A 186 0.14 -28.07 5.10
C ASN A 186 -0.06 -29.60 5.01
N SER A 187 -1.28 -30.10 4.89
CA SER A 187 -1.55 -31.46 4.44
C SER A 187 -1.36 -31.50 2.94
N VAL A 188 -0.28 -32.13 2.49
CA VAL A 188 0.00 -32.40 1.10
C VAL A 188 -1.18 -33.17 0.51
N ILE A 189 -2.11 -32.49 -0.15
CA ILE A 189 -3.09 -33.14 -1.03
C ILE A 189 -2.41 -33.18 -2.40
N PRO A 190 -2.04 -34.35 -2.93
CA PRO A 190 -1.55 -34.44 -4.30
C PRO A 190 -2.62 -33.88 -5.23
N LEU A 191 -2.25 -32.94 -6.08
CA LEU A 191 -3.12 -32.48 -7.15
C LEU A 191 -3.49 -33.69 -8.02
N PRO A 192 -4.78 -33.90 -8.37
CA PRO A 192 -5.15 -34.96 -9.29
C PRO A 192 -4.47 -34.69 -10.63
N GLU A 193 -3.76 -35.71 -11.14
CA GLU A 193 -3.15 -35.70 -12.47
C GLU A 193 -4.22 -35.31 -13.51
N GLN A 194 -3.98 -34.21 -14.20
CA GLN A 194 -4.77 -33.87 -15.37
C GLN A 194 -4.55 -34.96 -16.42
N ARG A 195 -5.51 -35.86 -16.57
CA ARG A 195 -5.55 -36.77 -17.73
C ARG A 195 -5.82 -35.94 -18.97
N GLU A 196 -4.79 -35.77 -19.80
CA GLU A 196 -4.97 -35.29 -21.16
C GLU A 196 -5.96 -36.21 -21.89
N ARG A 197 -6.99 -35.60 -22.47
CA ARG A 197 -7.82 -36.22 -23.53
C ARG A 197 -7.87 -35.26 -24.71
#